data_f658bf19b6586e6c9a0395f5e2ed70fd
#
_entry.id   f658bf19b6586e6c9a0395f5e2ed70fd
#
_cell.length_a   1.000
_cell.length_b   1.000
_cell.length_c   1.000
_cell.angle_alpha   90.00
_cell.angle_beta   90.00
_cell.angle_gamma   90.00
#
_symmetry.space_group_name_H-M   'P 1'
#
loop_
_entity.id
_entity.type
_entity.pdbx_description
1 polymer ?
#
loop_
_entity_poly.entity_id
_entity_poly.type
_entity_poly.pdbx_seq_one_letter_code
_entity_poly.pdbx_strand_id
1 'polypeptide(L)'
;MTPMPAASPRARRAPSRLALGLLVCLLLYGIDLACMAAVPAAGLSFASNFSLPFDLMVCVPAAFYLLVVRRAGLSPLLALPAIWLGGLVSLQLAVPGQPSILPLLGVAVLAVEAAVAVREIRRFVGGYRLARAASDNPLDWFSAAFSVLVRNERVARMAGLECTMWYYAAASWRRAPHVPAGYRAFSSHRKSGYVAVVGVLLCLVAVETLAVHMLAARFSVPAACALTALSAYAIVWMVAESRAVVLNPLLVGDAELVARWGMLFCERVPLSLIARVGSDEPAIPKRERLDLAAMGGRAVWIELEQPLEVRGALGKPRPVRALKVSPDEAAAFTSALRPRS
;
A
#
# COMPACT_ATOMS: atom_id res chain seq x y z
N MET A 1 -7.54 38.76 -8.82
CA MET A 1 -6.30 38.08 -9.24
C MET A 1 -5.37 38.06 -8.03
N THR A 2 -5.41 37.00 -7.24
CA THR A 2 -4.49 36.76 -6.12
C THR A 2 -3.34 35.90 -6.63
N PRO A 3 -2.06 36.27 -6.43
CA PRO A 3 -0.93 35.51 -6.94
C PRO A 3 -0.79 34.18 -6.20
N MET A 4 -0.60 33.08 -6.95
CA MET A 4 -0.26 31.75 -6.42
C MET A 4 1.03 31.83 -5.58
N PRO A 5 1.07 31.19 -4.40
CA PRO A 5 2.30 31.10 -3.63
C PRO A 5 3.34 30.28 -4.40
N ALA A 6 4.50 30.85 -4.60
CA ALA A 6 5.65 30.21 -5.23
C ALA A 6 6.05 28.94 -4.49
N ALA A 7 6.22 27.85 -5.23
CA ALA A 7 6.67 26.56 -4.73
C ALA A 7 8.01 26.71 -3.99
N SER A 8 8.04 26.31 -2.72
CA SER A 8 9.19 26.47 -1.84
C SER A 8 10.44 25.75 -2.38
N PRO A 9 11.63 26.36 -2.38
CA PRO A 9 12.87 25.78 -2.93
C PRO A 9 13.45 24.60 -2.11
N ARG A 10 12.75 24.11 -1.08
CA ARG A 10 13.24 23.03 -0.19
C ARG A 10 13.16 21.61 -0.75
N ALA A 11 12.39 21.35 -1.81
CA ALA A 11 12.20 19.99 -2.36
C ALA A 11 13.39 19.45 -3.18
N ARG A 12 14.33 20.31 -3.65
CA ARG A 12 15.44 19.87 -4.53
C ARG A 12 16.74 19.48 -3.80
N ARG A 13 16.85 19.69 -2.47
CA ARG A 13 18.09 19.39 -1.72
C ARG A 13 18.10 18.04 -0.98
N ALA A 14 16.99 17.32 -0.91
CA ALA A 14 16.91 16.04 -0.17
C ALA A 14 17.76 14.89 -0.79
N PRO A 15 17.78 14.66 -2.11
CA PRO A 15 18.56 13.56 -2.69
C PRO A 15 20.07 13.71 -2.52
N SER A 16 20.61 14.93 -2.54
CA SER A 16 22.05 15.16 -2.37
C SER A 16 22.54 14.86 -0.94
N ARG A 17 21.69 15.08 0.07
CA ARG A 17 22.05 14.80 1.48
C ARG A 17 21.98 13.31 1.81
N LEU A 18 21.03 12.59 1.22
CA LEU A 18 20.93 11.13 1.33
C LEU A 18 22.15 10.47 0.66
N ALA A 19 22.48 10.90 -0.55
CA ALA A 19 23.65 10.40 -1.28
C ALA A 19 24.96 10.67 -0.50
N LEU A 20 25.10 11.86 0.09
CA LEU A 20 26.26 12.17 0.93
C LEU A 20 26.33 11.27 2.18
N GLY A 21 25.20 11.05 2.85
CA GLY A 21 25.14 10.16 4.02
C GLY A 21 25.51 8.72 3.68
N LEU A 22 25.01 8.20 2.55
CA LEU A 22 25.38 6.87 2.06
C LEU A 22 26.86 6.78 1.69
N LEU A 23 27.40 7.81 1.05
CA LEU A 23 28.83 7.87 0.71
C LEU A 23 29.70 7.84 1.98
N VAL A 24 29.33 8.61 3.01
CA VAL A 24 30.04 8.58 4.30
C VAL A 24 30.04 7.19 4.93
N CYS A 25 28.89 6.49 4.90
CA CYS A 25 28.81 5.13 5.43
C CYS A 25 29.69 4.16 4.63
N LEU A 26 29.69 4.24 3.30
CA LEU A 26 30.53 3.42 2.43
C LEU A 26 32.04 3.69 2.68
N LEU A 27 32.40 4.97 2.89
CA LEU A 27 33.78 5.34 3.24
C LEU A 27 34.18 4.78 4.59
N LEU A 28 33.31 4.80 5.60
CA LEU A 28 33.59 4.19 6.91
C LEU A 28 33.83 2.69 6.77
N TYR A 29 32.97 1.95 6.05
CA TYR A 29 33.20 0.53 5.75
C TYR A 29 34.53 0.29 5.04
N GLY A 30 34.87 1.15 4.06
CA GLY A 30 36.14 1.06 3.33
C GLY A 30 37.36 1.31 4.21
N ILE A 31 37.27 2.27 5.12
CA ILE A 31 38.33 2.56 6.09
C ILE A 31 38.53 1.40 7.04
N ASP A 32 37.45 0.84 7.61
CA ASP A 32 37.53 -0.29 8.53
C ASP A 32 38.20 -1.50 7.88
N LEU A 33 37.81 -1.84 6.64
CA LEU A 33 38.42 -2.94 5.89
C LEU A 33 39.90 -2.65 5.53
N ALA A 34 40.24 -1.43 5.18
CA ALA A 34 41.61 -1.04 4.91
C ALA A 34 42.50 -1.09 6.19
N CYS A 35 41.95 -0.63 7.31
CA CYS A 35 42.62 -0.74 8.61
C CYS A 35 42.90 -2.18 8.97
N MET A 36 41.94 -3.10 8.75
CA MET A 36 42.12 -4.52 8.98
C MET A 36 43.29 -5.11 8.19
N ALA A 37 43.47 -4.69 6.94
CA ALA A 37 44.59 -5.15 6.10
C ALA A 37 45.95 -4.66 6.60
N ALA A 38 45.99 -3.62 7.42
CA ALA A 38 47.21 -3.06 8.00
C ALA A 38 47.53 -3.57 9.43
N VAL A 39 46.65 -4.36 10.05
CA VAL A 39 46.82 -4.86 11.42
C VAL A 39 47.95 -5.89 11.50
N PRO A 40 48.95 -5.72 12.40
CA PRO A 40 49.98 -6.75 12.66
C PRO A 40 49.39 -8.07 13.17
N ALA A 41 50.02 -9.18 12.85
CA ALA A 41 49.53 -10.51 13.22
C ALA A 41 49.24 -10.66 14.74
N ALA A 42 50.02 -10.03 15.61
CA ALA A 42 49.82 -10.01 17.06
C ALA A 42 48.52 -9.37 17.53
N GLY A 43 47.98 -8.38 16.74
CA GLY A 43 46.73 -7.68 17.04
C GLY A 43 45.52 -8.19 16.26
N LEU A 44 45.71 -9.10 15.31
CA LEU A 44 44.68 -9.50 14.35
C LEU A 44 43.45 -10.12 15.02
N SER A 45 43.62 -10.96 16.03
CA SER A 45 42.51 -11.59 16.73
C SER A 45 41.65 -10.59 17.51
N PHE A 46 42.26 -9.60 18.15
CA PHE A 46 41.53 -8.54 18.82
C PHE A 46 40.80 -7.65 17.82
N ALA A 47 41.46 -7.24 16.75
CA ALA A 47 40.84 -6.41 15.72
C ALA A 47 39.64 -7.13 15.06
N SER A 48 39.78 -8.41 14.66
CA SER A 48 38.73 -9.18 14.00
C SER A 48 37.56 -9.54 14.91
N ASN A 49 37.84 -9.86 16.19
CA ASN A 49 36.82 -10.40 17.09
C ASN A 49 36.17 -9.36 17.99
N PHE A 50 36.74 -8.16 18.14
CA PHE A 50 36.23 -7.08 19.00
C PHE A 50 36.06 -5.77 18.26
N SER A 51 37.12 -5.15 17.71
CA SER A 51 37.05 -3.80 17.15
C SER A 51 36.16 -3.75 15.90
N LEU A 52 36.43 -4.60 14.94
CA LEU A 52 35.69 -4.64 13.68
C LEU A 52 34.20 -4.94 13.85
N PRO A 53 33.76 -5.94 14.63
CA PRO A 53 32.33 -6.14 14.90
C PRO A 53 31.67 -4.93 15.56
N PHE A 54 32.34 -4.27 16.49
CA PHE A 54 31.81 -3.08 17.14
C PHE A 54 31.63 -1.92 16.14
N ASP A 55 32.62 -1.67 15.29
CA ASP A 55 32.52 -0.61 14.29
C ASP A 55 31.45 -0.90 13.25
N LEU A 56 31.43 -2.09 12.67
CA LEU A 56 30.49 -2.46 11.61
C LEU A 56 29.07 -2.67 12.08
N MET A 57 28.85 -3.14 13.31
CA MET A 57 27.49 -3.41 13.84
C MET A 57 26.94 -2.25 14.68
N VAL A 58 27.78 -1.36 15.20
CA VAL A 58 27.35 -0.25 16.07
C VAL A 58 27.69 1.11 15.46
N CYS A 59 28.97 1.41 15.21
CA CYS A 59 29.39 2.74 14.81
C CYS A 59 28.87 3.13 13.42
N VAL A 60 29.06 2.28 12.42
CA VAL A 60 28.61 2.58 11.04
C VAL A 60 27.07 2.62 10.93
N PRO A 61 26.31 1.67 11.49
CA PRO A 61 24.83 1.78 11.50
C PRO A 61 24.32 2.99 12.30
N ALA A 62 24.98 3.36 13.41
CA ALA A 62 24.62 4.57 14.15
C ALA A 62 24.87 5.84 13.32
N ALA A 63 25.99 5.92 12.61
CA ALA A 63 26.29 7.02 11.69
C ALA A 63 25.23 7.06 10.55
N PHE A 64 24.90 5.91 9.95
CA PHE A 64 23.84 5.79 8.94
C PHE A 64 22.49 6.25 9.47
N TYR A 65 22.11 5.81 10.66
CA TYR A 65 20.88 6.26 11.31
C TYR A 65 20.84 7.77 11.51
N LEU A 66 21.87 8.34 12.10
CA LEU A 66 21.91 9.76 12.43
C LEU A 66 22.00 10.67 11.19
N LEU A 67 22.80 10.30 10.20
CA LEU A 67 23.07 11.11 9.02
C LEU A 67 22.00 10.97 7.94
N VAL A 68 21.43 9.77 7.79
CA VAL A 68 20.49 9.44 6.70
C VAL A 68 19.07 9.25 7.22
N VAL A 69 18.86 8.21 8.05
CA VAL A 69 17.53 7.74 8.43
C VAL A 69 16.76 8.80 9.23
N ARG A 70 17.38 9.32 10.31
CA ARG A 70 16.79 10.34 11.17
C ARG A 70 16.52 11.64 10.44
N ARG A 71 17.47 12.10 9.61
CA ARG A 71 17.32 13.36 8.86
C ARG A 71 16.30 13.29 7.75
N ALA A 72 16.15 12.12 7.14
CA ALA A 72 15.11 11.87 6.13
C ALA A 72 13.73 11.58 6.75
N GLY A 73 13.66 11.40 8.07
CA GLY A 73 12.45 11.04 8.78
C GLY A 73 11.92 9.64 8.40
N LEU A 74 12.85 8.74 8.07
CA LEU A 74 12.56 7.35 7.72
C LEU A 74 12.46 6.49 8.98
N SER A 75 11.91 5.28 8.82
CA SER A 75 11.81 4.33 9.92
C SER A 75 13.20 3.89 10.41
N PRO A 76 13.43 3.82 11.74
CA PRO A 76 14.66 3.25 12.31
C PRO A 76 15.00 1.84 11.80
N LEU A 77 13.99 1.08 11.38
CA LEU A 77 14.16 -0.27 10.81
C LEU A 77 15.07 -0.29 9.57
N LEU A 78 15.22 0.84 8.87
CA LEU A 78 16.15 0.96 7.73
C LEU A 78 17.63 0.88 8.11
N ALA A 79 17.97 1.01 9.39
CA ALA A 79 19.33 0.78 9.86
C ALA A 79 19.66 -0.71 10.07
N LEU A 80 18.66 -1.58 10.19
CA LEU A 80 18.84 -3.01 10.45
C LEU A 80 19.65 -3.74 9.37
N PRO A 81 19.40 -3.54 8.06
CA PRO A 81 20.24 -4.15 7.03
C PRO A 81 21.72 -3.80 7.13
N ALA A 82 22.06 -2.59 7.56
CA ALA A 82 23.44 -2.20 7.77
C ALA A 82 24.08 -2.94 8.96
N ILE A 83 23.32 -3.12 10.05
CA ILE A 83 23.77 -3.90 11.22
C ILE A 83 24.03 -5.36 10.83
N TRP A 84 23.07 -5.98 10.13
CA TRP A 84 23.21 -7.38 9.70
C TRP A 84 24.34 -7.58 8.70
N LEU A 85 24.52 -6.65 7.76
CA LEU A 85 25.65 -6.68 6.83
C LEU A 85 26.98 -6.60 7.60
N GLY A 86 27.08 -5.68 8.56
CA GLY A 86 28.25 -5.55 9.44
C GLY A 86 28.53 -6.86 10.22
N GLY A 87 27.48 -7.51 10.74
CA GLY A 87 27.59 -8.79 11.43
C GLY A 87 28.07 -9.92 10.53
N LEU A 88 27.54 -10.02 9.31
CA LEU A 88 27.97 -11.02 8.32
C LEU A 88 29.44 -10.83 7.92
N VAL A 89 29.86 -9.61 7.64
CA VAL A 89 31.25 -9.30 7.31
C VAL A 89 32.16 -9.65 8.50
N SER A 90 31.78 -9.25 9.72
CA SER A 90 32.55 -9.57 10.93
C SER A 90 32.68 -11.08 11.18
N LEU A 91 31.60 -11.83 10.91
CA LEU A 91 31.64 -13.31 11.07
C LEU A 91 32.61 -13.97 10.08
N GLN A 92 32.70 -13.43 8.85
CA GLN A 92 33.64 -13.95 7.84
C GLN A 92 35.12 -13.66 8.18
N LEU A 93 35.35 -12.56 8.89
CA LEU A 93 36.72 -12.11 9.25
C LEU A 93 37.11 -12.50 10.67
N ALA A 94 36.23 -13.12 11.45
CA ALA A 94 36.50 -13.57 12.81
C ALA A 94 37.53 -14.69 12.83
N VAL A 95 38.47 -14.62 13.81
CA VAL A 95 39.45 -15.67 14.04
C VAL A 95 38.83 -16.78 14.88
N PRO A 96 38.70 -18.03 14.35
CA PRO A 96 38.08 -19.13 15.06
C PRO A 96 38.84 -19.52 16.35
N GLY A 97 38.10 -19.95 17.36
CA GLY A 97 38.67 -20.41 18.63
C GLY A 97 39.16 -19.29 19.58
N GLN A 98 39.00 -18.03 19.17
CA GLN A 98 39.31 -16.86 20.01
C GLN A 98 38.04 -16.25 20.60
N PRO A 99 38.09 -15.62 21.79
CA PRO A 99 36.97 -14.84 22.33
C PRO A 99 36.49 -13.79 21.32
N SER A 100 35.16 -13.62 21.21
CA SER A 100 34.54 -12.66 20.28
C SER A 100 33.36 -11.97 20.93
N ILE A 101 33.17 -10.68 20.59
CA ILE A 101 32.01 -9.88 21.01
C ILE A 101 30.74 -10.16 20.14
N LEU A 102 30.90 -10.85 19.00
CA LEU A 102 29.80 -11.10 18.04
C LEU A 102 28.56 -11.72 18.67
N PRO A 103 28.64 -12.77 19.53
CA PRO A 103 27.43 -13.32 20.15
C PRO A 103 26.67 -12.30 21.01
N LEU A 104 27.42 -11.49 21.78
CA LEU A 104 26.83 -10.43 22.62
C LEU A 104 26.15 -9.37 21.78
N LEU A 105 26.80 -8.89 20.73
CA LEU A 105 26.22 -7.92 19.80
C LEU A 105 25.01 -8.51 19.07
N GLY A 106 25.05 -9.76 18.67
CA GLY A 106 23.92 -10.46 18.04
C GLY A 106 22.69 -10.48 18.95
N VAL A 107 22.85 -10.85 20.21
CA VAL A 107 21.76 -10.83 21.20
C VAL A 107 21.25 -9.40 21.45
N ALA A 108 22.14 -8.42 21.58
CA ALA A 108 21.74 -7.03 21.75
C ALA A 108 20.96 -6.49 20.54
N VAL A 109 21.40 -6.81 19.33
CA VAL A 109 20.70 -6.45 18.08
C VAL A 109 19.32 -7.07 18.05
N LEU A 110 19.18 -8.37 18.30
CA LEU A 110 17.89 -9.06 18.36
C LEU A 110 16.94 -8.44 19.40
N ALA A 111 17.45 -8.07 20.57
CA ALA A 111 16.66 -7.41 21.60
C ALA A 111 16.16 -6.03 21.14
N VAL A 112 17.01 -5.23 20.51
CA VAL A 112 16.63 -3.93 19.93
C VAL A 112 15.62 -4.10 18.80
N GLU A 113 15.83 -5.07 17.89
CA GLU A 113 14.88 -5.40 16.84
C GLU A 113 13.51 -5.78 17.39
N ALA A 114 13.47 -6.66 18.37
CA ALA A 114 12.22 -7.07 19.02
C ALA A 114 11.51 -5.87 19.66
N ALA A 115 12.24 -5.01 20.38
CA ALA A 115 11.68 -3.82 21.01
C ALA A 115 11.11 -2.83 19.95
N VAL A 116 11.86 -2.59 18.87
CA VAL A 116 11.41 -1.73 17.76
C VAL A 116 10.20 -2.36 17.06
N ALA A 117 10.23 -3.64 16.75
CA ALA A 117 9.12 -4.36 16.13
C ALA A 117 7.84 -4.26 16.99
N VAL A 118 7.93 -4.53 18.28
CA VAL A 118 6.79 -4.40 19.21
C VAL A 118 6.25 -2.98 19.23
N ARG A 119 7.12 -1.97 19.26
CA ARG A 119 6.71 -0.57 19.21
C ARG A 119 5.96 -0.24 17.91
N GLU A 120 6.51 -0.62 16.76
CA GLU A 120 5.90 -0.34 15.45
C GLU A 120 4.59 -1.12 15.26
N ILE A 121 4.51 -2.38 15.73
CA ILE A 121 3.27 -3.16 15.74
C ILE A 121 2.19 -2.46 16.59
N ARG A 122 2.55 -1.98 17.79
CA ARG A 122 1.59 -1.25 18.64
C ARG A 122 1.09 0.03 17.97
N ARG A 123 1.97 0.78 17.31
CA ARG A 123 1.61 1.98 16.56
C ARG A 123 0.68 1.65 15.40
N PHE A 124 1.00 0.62 14.62
CA PHE A 124 0.18 0.11 13.53
C PHE A 124 -1.22 -0.29 14.02
N VAL A 125 -1.29 -1.12 15.06
CA VAL A 125 -2.57 -1.58 15.64
C VAL A 125 -3.38 -0.40 16.19
N GLY A 126 -2.73 0.59 16.80
CA GLY A 126 -3.38 1.82 17.27
C GLY A 126 -4.01 2.61 16.11
N GLY A 127 -3.24 2.86 15.03
CA GLY A 127 -3.73 3.52 13.82
C GLY A 127 -4.87 2.76 13.15
N TYR A 128 -4.73 1.43 13.04
CA TYR A 128 -5.77 0.55 12.51
C TYR A 128 -7.08 0.63 13.31
N ARG A 129 -7.01 0.55 14.65
CA ARG A 129 -8.20 0.60 15.51
C ARG A 129 -8.94 1.93 15.42
N LEU A 130 -8.20 3.05 15.41
CA LEU A 130 -8.77 4.39 15.27
C LEU A 130 -9.45 4.56 13.90
N ALA A 131 -8.80 4.17 12.83
CA ALA A 131 -9.36 4.28 11.48
C ALA A 131 -10.58 3.37 11.30
N ARG A 132 -10.58 2.17 11.87
CA ARG A 132 -11.71 1.25 11.82
C ARG A 132 -12.93 1.76 12.59
N ALA A 133 -12.71 2.55 13.63
CA ALA A 133 -13.82 3.19 14.37
C ALA A 133 -14.41 4.39 13.61
N ALA A 134 -13.64 5.00 12.70
CA ALA A 134 -14.01 6.20 11.95
C ALA A 134 -14.52 5.93 10.53
N SER A 135 -14.18 4.81 9.93
CA SER A 135 -14.51 4.46 8.53
C SER A 135 -14.90 2.99 8.40
N ASP A 136 -15.85 2.70 7.51
CA ASP A 136 -16.25 1.34 7.15
C ASP A 136 -15.42 0.77 5.97
N ASN A 137 -14.52 1.58 5.42
CA ASN A 137 -13.70 1.19 4.27
C ASN A 137 -12.37 0.57 4.71
N PRO A 138 -12.10 -0.72 4.43
CA PRO A 138 -10.85 -1.37 4.78
C PRO A 138 -9.59 -0.68 4.24
N LEU A 139 -9.67 -0.03 3.07
CA LEU A 139 -8.54 0.72 2.52
C LEU A 139 -8.12 1.87 3.45
N ASP A 140 -9.08 2.53 4.09
CA ASP A 140 -8.79 3.60 5.04
C ASP A 140 -8.15 3.05 6.32
N TRP A 141 -8.60 1.86 6.80
CA TRP A 141 -8.05 1.24 8.01
C TRP A 141 -6.57 0.94 7.85
N PHE A 142 -6.21 0.25 6.77
CA PHE A 142 -4.83 -0.16 6.52
C PHE A 142 -3.96 1.03 6.09
N SER A 143 -4.49 1.93 5.25
CA SER A 143 -3.74 3.13 4.84
C SER A 143 -3.39 4.02 6.03
N ALA A 144 -4.33 4.24 6.95
CA ALA A 144 -4.09 4.99 8.18
C ALA A 144 -3.10 4.28 9.10
N ALA A 145 -3.18 2.95 9.23
CA ALA A 145 -2.23 2.17 10.00
C ALA A 145 -0.80 2.31 9.46
N PHE A 146 -0.62 2.28 8.12
CA PHE A 146 0.69 2.48 7.51
C PHE A 146 1.16 3.94 7.55
N SER A 147 0.27 4.92 7.52
CA SER A 147 0.65 6.34 7.59
C SER A 147 1.31 6.71 8.93
N VAL A 148 1.05 5.94 9.99
CA VAL A 148 1.74 6.10 11.29
C VAL A 148 3.19 5.63 11.21
N LEU A 149 3.51 4.68 10.31
CA LEU A 149 4.85 4.11 10.13
C LEU A 149 5.65 4.82 9.04
N VAL A 150 4.97 5.24 7.97
CA VAL A 150 5.58 5.77 6.74
C VAL A 150 5.06 7.17 6.47
N ARG A 151 5.96 8.17 6.39
CA ARG A 151 5.58 9.57 6.12
C ARG A 151 5.07 9.81 4.70
N ASN A 152 5.39 8.94 3.76
CA ASN A 152 4.95 9.06 2.38
C ASN A 152 3.55 8.49 2.24
N GLU A 153 2.56 9.36 2.07
CA GLU A 153 1.14 8.99 1.90
C GLU A 153 0.92 7.97 0.78
N ARG A 154 1.65 8.09 -0.34
CA ARG A 154 1.49 7.14 -1.46
C ARG A 154 1.95 5.74 -1.07
N VAL A 155 3.11 5.64 -0.42
CA VAL A 155 3.63 4.34 0.05
C VAL A 155 2.71 3.74 1.10
N ALA A 156 2.23 4.53 2.06
CA ALA A 156 1.27 4.08 3.06
C ALA A 156 -0.03 3.58 2.42
N ARG A 157 -0.53 4.28 1.40
CA ARG A 157 -1.74 3.91 0.69
C ARG A 157 -1.55 2.68 -0.20
N MET A 158 -0.40 2.51 -0.85
CA MET A 158 -0.06 1.29 -1.59
C MET A 158 0.02 0.07 -0.66
N ALA A 159 0.73 0.18 0.47
CA ALA A 159 0.79 -0.88 1.47
C ALA A 159 -0.60 -1.19 2.06
N GLY A 160 -1.42 -0.15 2.29
CA GLY A 160 -2.81 -0.28 2.70
C GLY A 160 -3.66 -1.03 1.68
N LEU A 161 -3.47 -0.76 0.39
CA LEU A 161 -4.17 -1.44 -0.70
C LEU A 161 -3.81 -2.93 -0.76
N GLU A 162 -2.54 -3.29 -0.59
CA GLU A 162 -2.10 -4.69 -0.52
C GLU A 162 -2.79 -5.44 0.63
N CYS A 163 -2.80 -4.85 1.83
CA CYS A 163 -3.51 -5.45 2.97
C CYS A 163 -5.02 -5.54 2.73
N THR A 164 -5.61 -4.56 2.05
CA THR A 164 -7.03 -4.56 1.68
C THR A 164 -7.32 -5.68 0.69
N MET A 165 -6.46 -5.90 -0.29
CA MET A 165 -6.56 -7.02 -1.23
C MET A 165 -6.58 -8.36 -0.48
N TRP A 166 -5.61 -8.61 0.39
CA TRP A 166 -5.58 -9.85 1.18
C TRP A 166 -6.77 -9.99 2.12
N TYR A 167 -7.25 -8.87 2.70
CA TYR A 167 -8.48 -8.88 3.50
C TYR A 167 -9.68 -9.36 2.69
N TYR A 168 -9.91 -8.81 1.48
CA TYR A 168 -11.03 -9.23 0.66
C TYR A 168 -10.85 -10.63 0.08
N ALA A 169 -9.65 -11.01 -0.34
CA ALA A 169 -9.39 -12.33 -0.90
C ALA A 169 -9.53 -13.46 0.11
N ALA A 170 -9.09 -13.27 1.37
CA ALA A 170 -9.00 -14.34 2.35
C ALA A 170 -9.90 -14.16 3.58
N ALA A 171 -9.96 -12.96 4.18
CA ALA A 171 -10.57 -12.75 5.50
C ALA A 171 -12.05 -12.35 5.46
N SER A 172 -12.57 -11.90 4.31
CA SER A 172 -13.90 -11.31 4.21
C SER A 172 -15.04 -12.29 3.90
N TRP A 173 -14.75 -13.58 3.67
CA TRP A 173 -15.73 -14.55 3.15
C TRP A 173 -16.96 -14.76 4.04
N ARG A 174 -16.80 -14.63 5.35
CA ARG A 174 -17.89 -14.74 6.34
C ARG A 174 -18.52 -13.37 6.69
N ARG A 175 -18.13 -12.29 5.98
CA ARG A 175 -18.68 -10.96 6.23
C ARG A 175 -19.88 -10.70 5.33
N ALA A 176 -20.90 -10.04 5.89
CA ALA A 176 -21.99 -9.44 5.15
C ALA A 176 -21.68 -7.98 4.80
N PRO A 177 -22.33 -7.39 3.78
CA PRO A 177 -22.25 -5.96 3.50
C PRO A 177 -22.62 -5.15 4.75
N HIS A 178 -21.79 -4.18 5.12
CA HIS A 178 -22.11 -3.28 6.21
C HIS A 178 -22.99 -2.14 5.70
N VAL A 179 -24.18 -2.03 6.27
CA VAL A 179 -25.14 -0.96 5.96
C VAL A 179 -25.38 -0.19 7.26
N PRO A 180 -24.85 1.03 7.42
CA PRO A 180 -25.09 1.86 8.58
C PRO A 180 -26.58 2.17 8.76
N ALA A 181 -27.01 2.44 9.98
CA ALA A 181 -28.39 2.87 10.26
C ALA A 181 -28.71 4.15 9.48
N GLY A 182 -29.92 4.22 8.90
CA GLY A 182 -30.35 5.34 8.07
C GLY A 182 -29.93 5.25 6.59
N TYR A 183 -29.17 4.22 6.17
CA TYR A 183 -28.82 4.03 4.77
C TYR A 183 -29.61 2.87 4.15
N ARG A 184 -29.94 3.05 2.85
CA ARG A 184 -30.45 1.99 1.98
C ARG A 184 -29.31 1.49 1.09
N ALA A 185 -29.14 0.17 1.02
CA ALA A 185 -28.11 -0.45 0.21
C ALA A 185 -28.67 -0.87 -1.16
N PHE A 186 -27.91 -0.60 -2.23
CA PHE A 186 -28.22 -1.00 -3.60
C PHE A 186 -27.04 -1.79 -4.16
N SER A 187 -27.26 -3.09 -4.39
CA SER A 187 -26.25 -3.95 -5.03
C SER A 187 -26.08 -3.59 -6.52
N SER A 188 -24.90 -3.91 -7.08
CA SER A 188 -24.58 -3.65 -8.49
C SER A 188 -24.05 -4.89 -9.20
N HIS A 189 -24.10 -6.07 -8.57
CA HIS A 189 -23.46 -7.29 -9.05
C HIS A 189 -24.43 -8.44 -9.34
N ARG A 190 -25.68 -8.37 -8.87
CA ARG A 190 -26.62 -9.49 -8.96
C ARG A 190 -27.24 -9.61 -10.35
N LYS A 191 -27.73 -8.49 -10.91
CA LYS A 191 -28.40 -8.46 -12.23
C LYS A 191 -27.45 -8.21 -13.40
N SER A 192 -26.23 -7.71 -13.13
CA SER A 192 -25.22 -7.44 -14.16
C SER A 192 -24.49 -8.70 -14.66
N GLY A 193 -24.61 -9.82 -13.99
CA GLY A 193 -23.81 -11.01 -14.30
C GLY A 193 -22.31 -10.85 -13.98
N TYR A 194 -21.92 -9.78 -13.31
CA TYR A 194 -20.53 -9.44 -13.02
C TYR A 194 -19.74 -10.59 -12.40
N VAL A 195 -20.30 -11.25 -11.37
CA VAL A 195 -19.64 -12.38 -10.68
C VAL A 195 -19.41 -13.55 -11.63
N ALA A 196 -20.38 -13.85 -12.51
CA ALA A 196 -20.24 -14.92 -13.49
C ALA A 196 -19.13 -14.60 -14.52
N VAL A 197 -19.10 -13.37 -15.04
CA VAL A 197 -18.05 -12.90 -15.97
C VAL A 197 -16.68 -13.02 -15.32
N VAL A 198 -16.52 -12.55 -14.08
CA VAL A 198 -15.25 -12.66 -13.36
C VAL A 198 -14.87 -14.13 -13.11
N GLY A 199 -15.85 -15.00 -12.80
CA GLY A 199 -15.62 -16.44 -12.66
C GLY A 199 -15.06 -17.07 -13.95
N VAL A 200 -15.64 -16.74 -15.10
CA VAL A 200 -15.14 -17.19 -16.41
C VAL A 200 -13.72 -16.67 -16.67
N LEU A 201 -13.46 -15.38 -16.40
CA LEU A 201 -12.13 -14.80 -16.55
C LEU A 201 -11.07 -15.45 -15.65
N LEU A 202 -11.43 -15.79 -14.41
CA LEU A 202 -10.56 -16.53 -13.49
C LEU A 202 -10.19 -17.89 -14.03
N CYS A 203 -11.17 -18.65 -14.57
CA CYS A 203 -10.92 -19.93 -15.22
C CYS A 203 -9.99 -19.77 -16.43
N LEU A 204 -10.23 -18.76 -17.27
CA LEU A 204 -9.41 -18.48 -18.45
C LEU A 204 -7.96 -18.16 -18.05
N VAL A 205 -7.76 -17.26 -17.09
CA VAL A 205 -6.40 -16.89 -16.60
C VAL A 205 -5.71 -18.11 -15.98
N ALA A 206 -6.43 -18.99 -15.28
CA ALA A 206 -5.83 -20.20 -14.72
C ALA A 206 -5.33 -21.17 -15.82
N VAL A 207 -6.14 -21.38 -16.88
CA VAL A 207 -5.75 -22.21 -18.04
C VAL A 207 -4.59 -21.58 -18.79
N GLU A 208 -4.65 -20.28 -19.05
CA GLU A 208 -3.57 -19.53 -19.69
C GLU A 208 -2.25 -19.63 -18.87
N THR A 209 -2.34 -19.48 -17.56
CA THR A 209 -1.18 -19.59 -16.66
C THR A 209 -0.51 -20.94 -16.79
N LEU A 210 -1.28 -22.03 -16.85
CA LEU A 210 -0.74 -23.38 -17.03
C LEU A 210 -0.03 -23.50 -18.39
N ALA A 211 -0.66 -23.05 -19.46
CA ALA A 211 -0.08 -23.11 -20.81
C ALA A 211 1.21 -22.28 -20.92
N VAL A 212 1.20 -21.04 -20.40
CA VAL A 212 2.36 -20.15 -20.38
C VAL A 212 3.48 -20.73 -19.53
N HIS A 213 3.16 -21.31 -18.38
CA HIS A 213 4.16 -21.98 -17.53
C HIS A 213 4.86 -23.13 -18.28
N MET A 214 4.09 -24.02 -18.87
CA MET A 214 4.64 -25.17 -19.62
C MET A 214 5.51 -24.72 -20.80
N LEU A 215 5.10 -23.67 -21.51
CA LEU A 215 5.88 -23.10 -22.60
C LEU A 215 7.17 -22.44 -22.11
N ALA A 216 7.06 -21.56 -21.13
CA ALA A 216 8.20 -20.81 -20.57
C ALA A 216 9.23 -21.72 -19.90
N ALA A 217 8.79 -22.81 -19.23
CA ALA A 217 9.66 -23.77 -18.57
C ALA A 217 10.61 -24.51 -19.55
N ARG A 218 10.24 -24.59 -20.83
CA ARG A 218 11.14 -25.14 -21.88
C ARG A 218 12.37 -24.26 -22.15
N PHE A 219 12.28 -22.97 -21.85
CA PHE A 219 13.35 -22.00 -22.05
C PHE A 219 14.05 -21.64 -20.75
N SER A 220 13.29 -21.44 -19.66
CA SER A 220 13.83 -21.02 -18.36
C SER A 220 12.83 -21.32 -17.23
N VAL A 221 13.18 -22.26 -16.35
CA VAL A 221 12.34 -22.58 -15.17
C VAL A 221 12.16 -21.38 -14.24
N PRO A 222 13.20 -20.57 -13.90
CA PRO A 222 13.00 -19.36 -13.08
C PRO A 222 12.03 -18.36 -13.72
N ALA A 223 12.11 -18.16 -15.05
CA ALA A 223 11.17 -17.27 -15.73
C ALA A 223 9.72 -17.82 -15.71
N ALA A 224 9.54 -19.12 -15.91
CA ALA A 224 8.23 -19.76 -15.79
C ALA A 224 7.64 -19.58 -14.39
N CYS A 225 8.42 -19.79 -13.33
CA CYS A 225 8.00 -19.58 -11.95
C CYS A 225 7.63 -18.11 -11.69
N ALA A 226 8.39 -17.14 -12.19
CA ALA A 226 8.11 -15.72 -12.05
C ALA A 226 6.78 -15.32 -12.74
N LEU A 227 6.54 -15.80 -13.95
CA LEU A 227 5.29 -15.56 -14.68
C LEU A 227 4.09 -16.18 -13.96
N THR A 228 4.23 -17.41 -13.45
CA THR A 228 3.19 -18.07 -12.66
C THR A 228 2.88 -17.32 -11.38
N ALA A 229 3.89 -16.82 -10.66
CA ALA A 229 3.69 -16.01 -9.47
C ALA A 229 2.94 -14.71 -9.77
N LEU A 230 3.25 -14.05 -10.89
CA LEU A 230 2.55 -12.84 -11.34
C LEU A 230 1.08 -13.13 -11.68
N SER A 231 0.81 -14.24 -12.39
CA SER A 231 -0.56 -14.67 -12.70
C SER A 231 -1.34 -15.04 -11.45
N ALA A 232 -0.73 -15.75 -10.50
CA ALA A 232 -1.35 -16.07 -9.21
C ALA A 232 -1.70 -14.79 -8.43
N TYR A 233 -0.83 -13.79 -8.43
CA TYR A 233 -1.11 -12.49 -7.82
C TYR A 233 -2.30 -11.78 -8.52
N ALA A 234 -2.37 -11.82 -9.86
CA ALA A 234 -3.50 -11.26 -10.61
C ALA A 234 -4.82 -11.97 -10.28
N ILE A 235 -4.81 -13.31 -10.12
CA ILE A 235 -5.97 -14.10 -9.68
C ILE A 235 -6.43 -13.65 -8.29
N VAL A 236 -5.51 -13.51 -7.34
CA VAL A 236 -5.83 -13.01 -5.99
C VAL A 236 -6.45 -11.61 -6.05
N TRP A 237 -5.93 -10.73 -6.90
CA TRP A 237 -6.48 -9.39 -7.14
C TRP A 237 -7.91 -9.44 -7.67
N MET A 238 -8.18 -10.28 -8.68
CA MET A 238 -9.52 -10.44 -9.26
C MET A 238 -10.52 -10.99 -8.25
N VAL A 239 -10.11 -11.98 -7.44
CA VAL A 239 -10.94 -12.52 -6.35
C VAL A 239 -11.25 -11.45 -5.31
N ALA A 240 -10.23 -10.69 -4.88
CA ALA A 240 -10.38 -9.61 -3.91
C ALA A 240 -11.31 -8.51 -4.40
N GLU A 241 -11.13 -8.05 -5.65
CA GLU A 241 -11.96 -7.02 -6.27
C GLU A 241 -13.42 -7.49 -6.40
N SER A 242 -13.64 -8.72 -6.87
CA SER A 242 -14.98 -9.30 -6.97
C SER A 242 -15.67 -9.37 -5.61
N ARG A 243 -14.93 -9.79 -4.59
CA ARG A 243 -15.46 -9.87 -3.23
C ARG A 243 -15.75 -8.49 -2.66
N ALA A 244 -14.90 -7.51 -2.97
CA ALA A 244 -15.11 -6.12 -2.57
C ALA A 244 -16.38 -5.53 -3.22
N VAL A 245 -16.62 -5.78 -4.51
CA VAL A 245 -17.85 -5.34 -5.21
C VAL A 245 -19.10 -5.92 -4.52
N VAL A 246 -19.06 -7.19 -4.11
CA VAL A 246 -20.20 -7.82 -3.39
C VAL A 246 -20.43 -7.20 -2.01
N LEU A 247 -19.37 -6.86 -1.29
CA LEU A 247 -19.44 -6.33 0.08
C LEU A 247 -19.65 -4.82 0.17
N ASN A 248 -19.38 -4.07 -0.91
CA ASN A 248 -19.46 -2.62 -0.97
C ASN A 248 -20.60 -2.15 -1.89
N PRO A 249 -21.88 -2.31 -1.48
CA PRO A 249 -23.01 -1.79 -2.23
C PRO A 249 -22.98 -0.25 -2.24
N LEU A 250 -23.70 0.36 -3.19
CA LEU A 250 -24.03 1.77 -3.15
C LEU A 250 -24.95 2.02 -1.94
N LEU A 251 -24.70 3.08 -1.17
CA LEU A 251 -25.53 3.42 -0.01
C LEU A 251 -26.15 4.80 -0.21
N VAL A 252 -27.45 4.89 -0.05
CA VAL A 252 -28.19 6.16 -0.09
C VAL A 252 -28.72 6.44 1.31
N GLY A 253 -28.24 7.53 1.90
CA GLY A 253 -28.74 8.09 3.17
C GLY A 253 -29.67 9.28 2.92
N ASP A 254 -30.08 9.96 3.99
CA ASP A 254 -30.96 11.14 3.90
C ASP A 254 -30.23 12.38 3.34
N ALA A 255 -28.91 12.49 3.53
CA ALA A 255 -28.13 13.67 3.11
C ALA A 255 -27.07 13.36 2.05
N GLU A 256 -26.68 12.10 1.87
CA GLU A 256 -25.56 11.74 0.99
C GLU A 256 -25.75 10.38 0.30
N LEU A 257 -25.13 10.26 -0.87
CA LEU A 257 -24.88 9.01 -1.57
C LEU A 257 -23.44 8.58 -1.28
N VAL A 258 -23.20 7.37 -0.77
CA VAL A 258 -21.88 6.77 -0.71
C VAL A 258 -21.71 5.88 -1.93
N ALA A 259 -21.00 6.40 -2.93
CA ALA A 259 -20.67 5.69 -4.17
C ALA A 259 -19.45 4.79 -3.93
N ARG A 260 -19.68 3.47 -3.93
CA ARG A 260 -18.65 2.46 -3.70
C ARG A 260 -18.51 1.56 -4.93
N TRP A 261 -17.27 1.21 -5.27
CA TRP A 261 -16.98 0.21 -6.28
C TRP A 261 -15.66 -0.51 -5.96
N GLY A 262 -15.77 -1.82 -5.73
CA GLY A 262 -14.61 -2.66 -5.44
C GLY A 262 -13.82 -2.21 -4.21
N MET A 263 -12.50 -2.35 -4.31
CA MET A 263 -11.56 -1.91 -3.26
C MET A 263 -11.12 -0.45 -3.41
N LEU A 264 -11.24 0.09 -4.63
CA LEU A 264 -10.53 1.31 -5.03
C LEU A 264 -11.35 2.58 -4.85
N PHE A 265 -12.68 2.48 -4.88
CA PHE A 265 -13.56 3.64 -4.87
C PHE A 265 -14.53 3.61 -3.71
N CYS A 266 -14.52 4.69 -2.93
CA CYS A 266 -15.48 4.95 -1.88
C CYS A 266 -15.56 6.47 -1.69
N GLU A 267 -16.54 7.09 -2.36
CA GLU A 267 -16.70 8.54 -2.34
C GLU A 267 -18.08 8.92 -1.78
N ARG A 268 -18.13 9.99 -0.99
CA ARG A 268 -19.36 10.52 -0.42
C ARG A 268 -19.81 11.72 -1.24
N VAL A 269 -21.00 11.63 -1.79
CA VAL A 269 -21.59 12.65 -2.63
C VAL A 269 -22.80 13.24 -1.90
N PRO A 270 -22.77 14.50 -1.44
CA PRO A 270 -23.94 15.14 -0.86
C PRO A 270 -25.10 15.15 -1.86
N LEU A 271 -26.30 14.78 -1.43
CA LEU A 271 -27.48 14.78 -2.32
C LEU A 271 -27.80 16.18 -2.85
N SER A 272 -27.44 17.22 -2.09
CA SER A 272 -27.56 18.62 -2.51
C SER A 272 -26.71 19.01 -3.72
N LEU A 273 -25.67 18.23 -4.04
CA LEU A 273 -24.84 18.45 -5.23
C LEU A 273 -25.34 17.72 -6.46
N ILE A 274 -26.38 16.90 -6.36
CA ILE A 274 -26.93 16.14 -7.47
C ILE A 274 -27.88 17.03 -8.28
N ALA A 275 -27.45 17.39 -9.49
CA ALA A 275 -28.26 18.18 -10.42
C ALA A 275 -29.30 17.33 -11.15
N ARG A 276 -28.88 16.14 -11.64
CA ARG A 276 -29.73 15.27 -12.47
C ARG A 276 -29.36 13.80 -12.27
N VAL A 277 -30.39 12.95 -12.31
CA VAL A 277 -30.23 11.50 -12.33
C VAL A 277 -31.02 10.93 -13.50
N GLY A 278 -30.37 10.17 -14.39
CA GLY A 278 -31.01 9.62 -15.58
C GLY A 278 -30.26 8.46 -16.21
N SER A 279 -30.81 7.92 -17.30
CA SER A 279 -30.19 6.84 -18.09
C SER A 279 -29.29 7.36 -19.21
N ASP A 280 -29.49 8.63 -19.61
CA ASP A 280 -28.84 9.20 -20.77
C ASP A 280 -27.43 9.66 -20.43
N GLU A 281 -26.51 9.44 -21.35
CA GLU A 281 -25.12 9.86 -21.20
C GLU A 281 -25.02 11.39 -21.22
N PRO A 282 -24.43 12.01 -20.18
CA PRO A 282 -24.33 13.46 -20.09
C PRO A 282 -23.33 14.04 -21.09
N ALA A 283 -23.57 15.26 -21.57
CA ALA A 283 -22.67 16.01 -22.44
C ALA A 283 -21.46 16.61 -21.66
N ILE A 284 -20.87 15.85 -20.76
CA ILE A 284 -19.73 16.22 -19.92
C ILE A 284 -18.47 15.56 -20.49
N PRO A 285 -17.29 16.21 -20.50
CA PRO A 285 -16.05 15.60 -21.01
C PRO A 285 -15.70 14.29 -20.28
N LYS A 286 -15.22 13.28 -21.01
CA LYS A 286 -14.87 11.95 -20.43
C LYS A 286 -13.90 12.03 -19.24
N ARG A 287 -12.98 13.00 -19.24
CA ARG A 287 -12.03 13.23 -18.15
C ARG A 287 -12.69 13.65 -16.83
N GLU A 288 -13.91 14.20 -16.88
CA GLU A 288 -14.68 14.66 -15.73
C GLU A 288 -15.78 13.66 -15.34
N ARG A 289 -15.76 12.47 -15.94
CA ARG A 289 -16.68 11.37 -15.62
C ARG A 289 -15.95 10.30 -14.81
N LEU A 290 -16.65 9.68 -13.89
CA LEU A 290 -16.23 8.51 -13.13
C LEU A 290 -17.15 7.35 -13.47
N ASP A 291 -16.60 6.28 -14.04
CA ASP A 291 -17.34 5.07 -14.36
C ASP A 291 -17.16 4.04 -13.24
N LEU A 292 -18.23 3.77 -12.50
CA LEU A 292 -18.34 2.78 -11.44
C LEU A 292 -19.40 1.73 -11.78
N ALA A 293 -19.71 1.57 -13.07
CA ALA A 293 -20.73 0.64 -13.52
C ALA A 293 -20.14 -0.78 -13.72
N ALA A 294 -20.88 -1.78 -13.26
CA ALA A 294 -20.59 -3.18 -13.58
C ALA A 294 -20.78 -3.43 -15.07
N MET A 295 -19.94 -4.27 -15.66
CA MET A 295 -20.15 -4.75 -17.03
C MET A 295 -21.52 -5.45 -17.14
N GLY A 296 -22.31 -5.07 -18.15
CA GLY A 296 -23.64 -5.62 -18.39
C GLY A 296 -24.77 -5.07 -17.52
N GLY A 297 -24.49 -4.17 -16.58
CA GLY A 297 -25.51 -3.50 -15.76
C GLY A 297 -26.20 -2.34 -16.47
N ARG A 298 -27.44 -2.05 -16.08
CA ARG A 298 -28.13 -0.82 -16.51
C ARG A 298 -27.41 0.39 -15.94
N ALA A 299 -26.91 1.25 -16.81
CA ALA A 299 -26.24 2.49 -16.41
C ALA A 299 -27.26 3.51 -15.88
N VAL A 300 -26.90 4.11 -14.74
CA VAL A 300 -27.54 5.32 -14.19
C VAL A 300 -26.47 6.38 -14.09
N TRP A 301 -26.71 7.52 -14.71
CA TRP A 301 -25.84 8.69 -14.66
C TRP A 301 -26.31 9.65 -13.57
N ILE A 302 -25.36 10.15 -12.79
CA ILE A 302 -25.59 11.15 -11.75
C ILE A 302 -24.74 12.35 -12.13
N GLU A 303 -25.39 13.44 -12.51
CA GLU A 303 -24.75 14.72 -12.84
C GLU A 303 -24.67 15.59 -11.59
N LEU A 304 -23.53 16.23 -11.38
CA LEU A 304 -23.29 17.10 -10.23
C LEU A 304 -23.32 18.57 -10.67
N GLU A 305 -23.91 19.43 -9.84
CA GLU A 305 -23.93 20.89 -10.04
C GLU A 305 -22.53 21.48 -10.00
N GLN A 306 -21.70 20.97 -9.11
CA GLN A 306 -20.30 21.39 -8.94
C GLN A 306 -19.37 20.18 -9.03
N PRO A 307 -18.13 20.36 -9.53
CA PRO A 307 -17.17 19.26 -9.59
C PRO A 307 -16.80 18.78 -8.19
N LEU A 308 -16.86 17.48 -7.97
CA LEU A 308 -16.40 16.80 -6.78
C LEU A 308 -14.94 16.35 -6.98
N GLU A 309 -14.07 16.68 -6.05
CA GLU A 309 -12.67 16.20 -6.04
C GLU A 309 -12.61 14.74 -5.63
N VAL A 310 -12.47 13.83 -6.61
CA VAL A 310 -12.41 12.38 -6.37
C VAL A 310 -10.96 11.90 -6.38
N ARG A 311 -10.58 11.18 -5.34
CA ARG A 311 -9.27 10.52 -5.23
C ARG A 311 -9.42 9.03 -5.52
N GLY A 312 -8.91 8.57 -6.67
CA GLY A 312 -8.68 7.13 -6.86
C GLY A 312 -7.67 6.59 -5.84
N ALA A 313 -7.64 5.27 -5.66
CA ALA A 313 -6.77 4.63 -4.65
C ALA A 313 -5.30 5.04 -4.72
N LEU A 314 -4.76 5.27 -5.92
CA LEU A 314 -3.37 5.68 -6.16
C LEU A 314 -3.25 6.98 -6.96
N GLY A 315 -4.38 7.58 -7.37
CA GLY A 315 -4.42 8.71 -8.27
C GLY A 315 -4.24 10.06 -7.60
N LYS A 316 -3.91 11.07 -8.42
CA LYS A 316 -4.07 12.46 -8.04
C LYS A 316 -5.57 12.78 -7.93
N PRO A 317 -5.99 13.70 -7.02
CA PRO A 317 -7.35 14.20 -7.03
C PRO A 317 -7.70 14.73 -8.42
N ARG A 318 -8.90 14.41 -8.90
CA ARG A 318 -9.42 14.92 -10.17
C ARG A 318 -10.84 15.41 -9.98
N PRO A 319 -11.23 16.49 -10.66
CA PRO A 319 -12.61 16.96 -10.65
C PRO A 319 -13.51 15.98 -11.42
N VAL A 320 -14.61 15.57 -10.81
CA VAL A 320 -15.63 14.72 -11.40
C VAL A 320 -16.97 15.46 -11.37
N ARG A 321 -17.66 15.56 -12.51
CA ARG A 321 -18.96 16.19 -12.66
C ARG A 321 -20.07 15.20 -13.00
N ALA A 322 -19.72 13.96 -13.35
CA ALA A 322 -20.70 12.91 -13.58
C ALA A 322 -20.17 11.56 -13.08
N LEU A 323 -21.04 10.82 -12.38
CA LEU A 323 -20.80 9.44 -11.97
C LEU A 323 -21.72 8.52 -12.78
N LYS A 324 -21.16 7.42 -13.27
CA LYS A 324 -21.92 6.32 -13.87
C LYS A 324 -21.93 5.16 -12.91
N VAL A 325 -23.09 4.70 -12.50
CA VAL A 325 -23.28 3.54 -11.62
C VAL A 325 -24.25 2.56 -12.27
N SER A 326 -24.27 1.33 -11.81
CA SER A 326 -25.19 0.29 -12.33
C SER A 326 -25.89 -0.44 -11.20
N PRO A 327 -26.80 0.19 -10.45
CA PRO A 327 -27.55 -0.47 -9.41
C PRO A 327 -28.49 -1.53 -10.00
N ASP A 328 -28.60 -2.69 -9.34
CA ASP A 328 -29.50 -3.78 -9.76
C ASP A 328 -30.97 -3.36 -9.81
N GLU A 329 -31.34 -2.40 -8.96
CA GLU A 329 -32.68 -1.81 -8.85
C GLU A 329 -32.66 -0.31 -9.24
N ALA A 330 -32.38 -0.03 -10.52
CA ALA A 330 -32.19 1.32 -11.03
C ALA A 330 -33.35 2.29 -10.71
N ALA A 331 -34.61 1.86 -10.84
CA ALA A 331 -35.78 2.68 -10.55
C ALA A 331 -35.88 3.06 -9.06
N ALA A 332 -35.70 2.07 -8.17
CA ALA A 332 -35.72 2.31 -6.72
C ALA A 332 -34.52 3.17 -6.27
N PHE A 333 -33.36 2.97 -6.88
CA PHE A 333 -32.18 3.81 -6.63
C PHE A 333 -32.42 5.26 -7.06
N THR A 334 -32.92 5.48 -8.27
CA THR A 334 -33.20 6.84 -8.78
C THR A 334 -34.26 7.54 -7.91
N SER A 335 -35.30 6.83 -7.48
CA SER A 335 -36.30 7.42 -6.57
C SER A 335 -35.74 7.75 -5.19
N ALA A 336 -34.77 6.98 -4.70
CA ALA A 336 -34.12 7.24 -3.42
C ALA A 336 -33.19 8.47 -3.44
N LEU A 337 -32.64 8.84 -4.62
CA LEU A 337 -31.80 10.02 -4.81
C LEU A 337 -32.59 11.33 -4.99
N ARG A 338 -33.89 11.25 -5.23
CA ARG A 338 -34.71 12.47 -5.35
C ARG A 338 -34.87 13.09 -3.96
N PRO A 339 -34.71 14.44 -3.83
CA PRO A 339 -34.99 15.12 -2.58
C PRO A 339 -36.41 14.77 -2.11
N ARG A 340 -36.56 14.40 -0.86
CA ARG A 340 -37.87 14.33 -0.24
C ARG A 340 -38.38 15.76 -0.13
N SER A 341 -39.33 16.14 -0.98
CA SER A 341 -40.06 17.41 -0.93
C SER A 341 -40.80 17.57 0.40
#